data_796ad23601fb210cd210cfa41677b2f7
#
_entry.id   796ad23601fb210cd210cfa41677b2f7
#
_cell.length_a   1.000
_cell.length_b   1.000
_cell.length_c   1.000
_cell.angle_alpha   90.00
_cell.angle_beta   90.00
_cell.angle_gamma   90.00
#
_symmetry.space_group_name_H-M   'P 1'
#
loop_
_entity.id
_entity.type
_entity.pdbx_description
1 polymer ?
#
loop_
_entity_poly.entity_id
_entity_poly.type
_entity_poly.pdbx_seq_one_letter_code
_entity_poly.pdbx_strand_id
1 'polypeptide(L)'
;MNATHAALEPDGLRPGRPRRHRRRLWVVTGILALALVPIGTLTAAFQFGLPWWMQEGDRNHVYESDTGSQGYQVHLPPQYDGTTQLPVIMAIHGCGMTGYGWNSMKSTTQFNTLADREGFIVVYPTQRVFRNAINCWNSDDPREQHRHTGEPALLAGVAREVVEEYNADPSRVHVAGASSGAGTAVILAATYPDVFATATSVAGGEYGLNQVDPNDPGATPPDYTARQAWSQMGDNARHVPLLVIQGEEDAVVPPIVATRLVAHWAAVADFVDDGLFNDSQVLVEETTTVRAAQGRHPYTHLRLATPEGASVVESYLVEDMGHVWPGPDGDGTYTDRAGPDASAIVWEFAKRHPMR
;
A
#
# COMPACT_ATOMS: atom_id res chain seq x y z
N MET A 1 86.88 63.18 16.67
CA MET A 1 86.26 62.92 15.67
C MET A 1 85.72 61.49 15.65
N ASN A 2 85.02 61.04 16.65
CA ASN A 2 84.53 59.67 16.80
C ASN A 2 83.01 59.65 16.67
N ALA A 3 82.51 58.92 15.71
CA ALA A 3 81.10 58.59 15.57
C ALA A 3 80.87 57.24 16.15
N THR A 4 79.98 57.21 17.16
CA THR A 4 79.56 56.00 17.88
C THR A 4 78.32 55.44 17.17
N HIS A 5 78.46 54.21 16.69
CA HIS A 5 77.31 53.43 16.17
C HIS A 5 76.56 52.85 17.34
N ALA A 6 75.20 53.13 17.39
CA ALA A 6 74.29 52.45 18.20
C ALA A 6 73.58 51.31 17.43
N ALA A 7 73.68 50.12 17.89
CA ALA A 7 73.03 48.95 17.32
C ALA A 7 71.55 48.90 17.77
N LEU A 8 70.65 48.71 16.80
CA LEU A 8 69.22 48.38 17.04
C LEU A 8 69.05 46.88 17.13
N GLU A 9 68.54 46.40 18.24
CA GLU A 9 68.11 45.00 18.37
C GLU A 9 66.79 44.77 17.58
N PRO A 10 66.60 43.59 16.98
CA PRO A 10 65.35 43.25 16.30
C PRO A 10 64.30 42.76 17.29
N ASP A 11 63.11 43.31 17.18
CA ASP A 11 61.91 43.01 17.96
C ASP A 11 61.43 41.56 17.69
N GLY A 12 61.20 40.82 18.74
CA GLY A 12 60.82 39.40 18.72
C GLY A 12 59.39 39.19 18.27
N LEU A 13 59.20 38.49 17.17
CA LEU A 13 57.95 37.97 16.68
C LEU A 13 57.41 36.91 17.67
N ARG A 14 56.30 37.22 18.36
CA ARG A 14 55.55 36.27 19.17
C ARG A 14 54.69 35.39 18.24
N PRO A 15 54.69 34.04 18.31
CA PRO A 15 53.84 33.19 17.50
C PRO A 15 52.39 33.28 18.02
N GLY A 16 51.51 33.65 17.10
CA GLY A 16 50.07 33.74 17.36
C GLY A 16 49.45 32.38 17.65
N ARG A 17 48.55 32.32 18.63
CA ARG A 17 47.82 31.15 19.08
C ARG A 17 46.78 30.68 18.05
N PRO A 18 46.88 29.47 17.46
CA PRO A 18 45.81 28.88 16.66
C PRO A 18 45.09 27.79 17.50
N ARG A 19 44.40 28.14 18.59
CA ARG A 19 43.69 27.12 19.40
C ARG A 19 42.19 27.29 19.52
N ARG A 20 41.61 28.41 19.04
CA ARG A 20 40.14 28.61 19.18
C ARG A 20 39.31 28.05 18.01
N HIS A 21 39.82 27.99 16.78
CA HIS A 21 39.08 27.48 15.64
C HIS A 21 38.88 25.95 15.66
N ARG A 22 39.87 25.17 16.08
CA ARG A 22 39.75 23.71 16.18
C ARG A 22 38.72 23.26 17.21
N ARG A 23 38.65 23.90 18.38
CA ARG A 23 37.61 23.55 19.38
C ARG A 23 36.20 23.87 18.92
N ARG A 24 35.98 24.95 18.16
CA ARG A 24 34.65 25.25 17.57
C ARG A 24 34.26 24.25 16.49
N LEU A 25 35.19 23.81 15.67
CA LEU A 25 34.94 22.79 14.65
C LEU A 25 34.53 21.45 15.29
N TRP A 26 35.23 20.99 16.33
CA TRP A 26 34.88 19.76 17.05
C TRP A 26 33.54 19.82 17.79
N VAL A 27 33.19 20.97 18.33
CA VAL A 27 31.88 21.17 18.99
C VAL A 27 30.75 21.18 17.96
N VAL A 28 30.91 21.84 16.81
CA VAL A 28 29.92 21.85 15.73
C VAL A 28 29.79 20.45 15.10
N THR A 29 30.89 19.75 14.87
CA THR A 29 30.86 18.37 14.36
C THR A 29 30.21 17.40 15.37
N GLY A 30 30.47 17.56 16.66
CA GLY A 30 29.85 16.77 17.72
C GLY A 30 28.35 17.03 17.86
N ILE A 31 27.90 18.27 17.75
CA ILE A 31 26.48 18.64 17.79
C ILE A 31 25.74 18.13 16.52
N LEU A 32 26.36 18.24 15.35
CA LEU A 32 25.83 17.67 14.11
C LEU A 32 25.73 16.14 14.18
N ALA A 33 26.76 15.46 14.71
CA ALA A 33 26.71 14.01 14.89
C ALA A 33 25.62 13.59 15.90
N LEU A 34 25.47 14.32 17.02
CA LEU A 34 24.42 14.09 18.03
C LEU A 34 22.99 14.37 17.51
N ALA A 35 22.83 15.23 16.50
CA ALA A 35 21.55 15.46 15.86
C ALA A 35 21.26 14.47 14.72
N LEU A 36 22.26 14.06 13.97
CA LEU A 36 22.11 13.14 12.83
C LEU A 36 21.86 11.68 13.27
N VAL A 37 22.37 11.24 14.40
CA VAL A 37 22.14 9.89 14.93
C VAL A 37 20.65 9.67 15.27
N PRO A 38 19.96 10.53 16.05
CA PRO A 38 18.54 10.32 16.32
C PRO A 38 17.67 10.49 15.05
N ILE A 39 18.04 11.36 14.10
CA ILE A 39 17.31 11.49 12.83
C ILE A 39 17.49 10.21 12.00
N GLY A 40 18.69 9.68 11.91
CA GLY A 40 18.95 8.41 11.21
C GLY A 40 18.24 7.21 11.83
N THR A 41 18.19 7.13 13.17
CA THR A 41 17.46 6.06 13.88
C THR A 41 15.95 6.20 13.76
N LEU A 42 15.41 7.42 13.79
CA LEU A 42 13.99 7.69 13.55
C LEU A 42 13.60 7.35 12.11
N THR A 43 14.42 7.73 11.14
CA THR A 43 14.19 7.40 9.74
C THR A 43 14.25 5.88 9.50
N ALA A 44 15.21 5.20 10.10
CA ALA A 44 15.30 3.73 10.02
C ALA A 44 14.11 3.05 10.71
N ALA A 45 13.67 3.51 11.87
CA ALA A 45 12.50 2.99 12.55
C ALA A 45 11.21 3.26 11.78
N PHE A 46 11.12 4.41 11.10
CA PHE A 46 9.99 4.74 10.22
C PHE A 46 9.97 3.86 8.97
N GLN A 47 11.11 3.63 8.33
CA GLN A 47 11.24 2.86 7.09
C GLN A 47 11.16 1.35 7.31
N PHE A 48 11.84 0.85 8.35
CA PHE A 48 12.05 -0.59 8.59
C PHE A 48 11.33 -1.11 9.85
N GLY A 49 10.59 -0.24 10.54
CA GLY A 49 9.97 -0.57 11.81
C GLY A 49 10.96 -0.72 12.96
N LEU A 50 10.47 -1.25 14.07
CA LEU A 50 11.32 -1.56 15.23
C LEU A 50 12.20 -2.78 14.93
N PRO A 51 13.40 -2.90 15.56
CA PRO A 51 14.24 -4.08 15.42
C PRO A 51 13.46 -5.37 15.71
N TRP A 52 13.78 -6.47 15.03
CA TRP A 52 13.09 -7.75 15.13
C TRP A 52 12.90 -8.27 16.57
N TRP A 53 13.86 -7.98 17.45
CA TRP A 53 13.79 -8.34 18.87
C TRP A 53 12.80 -7.50 19.70
N MET A 54 12.20 -6.46 19.11
CA MET A 54 11.10 -5.66 19.68
C MET A 54 9.74 -6.01 19.05
N GLN A 55 9.68 -7.01 18.16
CA GLN A 55 8.49 -7.39 17.42
C GLN A 55 8.18 -8.86 17.64
N GLU A 56 7.03 -9.17 18.23
CA GLU A 56 6.61 -10.55 18.41
C GLU A 56 6.17 -11.16 17.09
N GLY A 57 6.85 -12.22 16.64
CA GLY A 57 6.45 -13.06 15.50
C GLY A 57 6.68 -12.47 14.09
N ASP A 58 7.00 -11.19 13.97
CA ASP A 58 7.12 -10.53 12.66
C ASP A 58 8.57 -10.52 12.17
N ARG A 59 8.75 -10.60 10.85
CA ARG A 59 10.04 -10.63 10.18
C ARG A 59 10.16 -9.53 9.15
N ASN A 60 11.23 -8.74 9.21
CA ASN A 60 11.54 -7.69 8.25
C ASN A 60 12.43 -8.21 7.13
N HIS A 61 12.08 -7.88 5.90
CA HIS A 61 12.76 -8.29 4.69
C HIS A 61 12.99 -7.10 3.75
N VAL A 62 13.86 -7.31 2.78
CA VAL A 62 14.06 -6.42 1.63
C VAL A 62 14.14 -7.29 0.38
N TYR A 63 13.17 -7.16 -0.49
CA TYR A 63 13.21 -7.72 -1.83
C TYR A 63 14.10 -6.86 -2.73
N GLU A 64 14.99 -7.49 -3.49
CA GLU A 64 15.89 -6.81 -4.44
C GLU A 64 15.74 -7.37 -5.84
N SER A 65 15.72 -6.49 -6.84
CA SER A 65 15.68 -6.84 -8.26
C SER A 65 16.31 -5.75 -9.13
N ASP A 66 16.42 -5.99 -10.42
CA ASP A 66 16.91 -5.01 -11.39
C ASP A 66 16.05 -3.73 -11.44
N THR A 67 14.78 -3.80 -11.01
CA THR A 67 13.86 -2.65 -10.95
C THR A 67 13.98 -1.84 -9.66
N GLY A 68 14.73 -2.33 -8.68
CA GLY A 68 14.96 -1.66 -7.40
C GLY A 68 14.81 -2.57 -6.20
N SER A 69 14.53 -1.98 -5.04
CA SER A 69 14.34 -2.72 -3.80
C SER A 69 13.07 -2.29 -3.07
N GLN A 70 12.44 -3.24 -2.35
CA GLN A 70 11.21 -3.04 -1.60
C GLN A 70 11.33 -3.62 -0.19
N GLY A 71 11.23 -2.76 0.84
CA GLY A 71 11.15 -3.21 2.23
C GLY A 71 9.73 -3.72 2.56
N TYR A 72 9.65 -4.82 3.29
CA TYR A 72 8.39 -5.37 3.75
C TYR A 72 8.54 -6.15 5.06
N GLN A 73 7.43 -6.34 5.78
CA GLN A 73 7.35 -7.17 6.96
C GLN A 73 6.39 -8.33 6.71
N VAL A 74 6.73 -9.51 7.22
CA VAL A 74 5.88 -10.70 7.19
C VAL A 74 5.45 -11.04 8.60
N HIS A 75 4.15 -11.25 8.79
CA HIS A 75 3.57 -11.85 9.97
C HIS A 75 3.18 -13.30 9.68
N LEU A 76 3.67 -14.22 10.51
CA LEU A 76 3.34 -15.62 10.45
C LEU A 76 2.38 -15.97 11.59
N PRO A 77 1.20 -16.53 11.30
CA PRO A 77 0.25 -16.92 12.34
C PRO A 77 0.77 -18.13 13.14
N PRO A 78 0.26 -18.39 14.36
CA PRO A 78 0.66 -19.54 15.17
C PRO A 78 0.47 -20.91 14.49
N GLN A 79 -0.40 -20.98 13.47
CA GLN A 79 -0.66 -22.19 12.68
C GLN A 79 0.42 -22.47 11.64
N TYR A 80 1.33 -21.53 11.40
CA TYR A 80 2.41 -21.71 10.42
C TYR A 80 3.41 -22.74 10.90
N ASP A 81 3.56 -23.84 10.17
CA ASP A 81 4.46 -24.96 10.45
C ASP A 81 5.53 -25.19 9.35
N GLY A 82 5.53 -24.33 8.32
CA GLY A 82 6.42 -24.45 7.15
C GLY A 82 6.04 -25.55 6.16
N THR A 83 5.04 -26.36 6.44
CA THR A 83 4.59 -27.50 5.60
C THR A 83 3.19 -27.30 5.03
N THR A 84 2.28 -26.75 5.83
CA THR A 84 0.92 -26.40 5.40
C THR A 84 0.95 -25.11 4.58
N GLN A 85 0.44 -25.18 3.35
CA GLN A 85 0.36 -24.01 2.47
C GLN A 85 -0.76 -23.07 2.93
N LEU A 86 -0.37 -21.95 3.54
CA LEU A 86 -1.30 -20.94 4.02
C LEU A 86 -1.58 -19.86 2.95
N PRO A 87 -2.78 -19.25 2.97
CA PRO A 87 -3.07 -18.06 2.16
C PRO A 87 -2.19 -16.86 2.57
N VAL A 88 -2.06 -15.89 1.66
CA VAL A 88 -1.34 -14.64 1.88
C VAL A 88 -2.26 -13.46 1.65
N ILE A 89 -2.24 -12.48 2.55
CA ILE A 89 -2.79 -11.13 2.31
C ILE A 89 -1.64 -10.12 2.30
N MET A 90 -1.43 -9.44 1.17
CA MET A 90 -0.56 -8.28 1.08
C MET A 90 -1.37 -7.03 1.36
N ALA A 91 -1.02 -6.29 2.43
CA ALA A 91 -1.73 -5.09 2.89
C ALA A 91 -0.90 -3.83 2.58
N ILE A 92 -1.37 -3.02 1.62
CA ILE A 92 -0.67 -1.86 1.06
C ILE A 92 -1.21 -0.57 1.69
N HIS A 93 -0.34 0.20 2.35
CA HIS A 93 -0.71 1.41 3.09
C HIS A 93 -1.09 2.60 2.20
N GLY A 94 -1.79 3.58 2.77
CA GLY A 94 -2.10 4.88 2.15
C GLY A 94 -1.00 5.92 2.32
N CYS A 95 -1.23 7.12 1.79
CA CYS A 95 -0.33 8.27 1.97
C CYS A 95 -0.18 8.64 3.45
N GLY A 96 1.01 9.10 3.85
CA GLY A 96 1.32 9.47 5.23
C GLY A 96 1.43 8.29 6.20
N MET A 97 1.36 7.07 5.70
CA MET A 97 1.45 5.83 6.47
C MET A 97 2.71 5.04 6.10
N THR A 98 2.92 3.95 6.83
CA THR A 98 3.91 2.90 6.53
C THR A 98 3.23 1.54 6.50
N GLY A 99 3.90 0.51 5.99
CA GLY A 99 3.40 -0.86 6.09
C GLY A 99 3.36 -1.35 7.54
N TYR A 100 4.43 -1.07 8.28
CA TYR A 100 4.65 -1.48 9.68
C TYR A 100 5.43 -0.38 10.42
N GLY A 101 5.43 -0.41 11.76
CA GLY A 101 6.03 0.63 12.59
C GLY A 101 5.01 1.67 13.06
N TRP A 102 5.35 2.95 12.96
CA TRP A 102 4.47 4.03 13.39
C TRP A 102 3.44 4.41 12.32
N ASN A 103 2.18 4.65 12.72
CA ASN A 103 1.07 4.99 11.83
C ASN A 103 0.99 4.03 10.62
N SER A 104 0.85 2.75 10.90
CA SER A 104 1.05 1.70 9.93
C SER A 104 -0.23 1.01 9.47
N MET A 105 -0.19 0.43 8.27
CA MET A 105 -1.23 -0.45 7.77
C MET A 105 -1.50 -1.63 8.70
N LYS A 106 -0.45 -2.17 9.34
CA LYS A 106 -0.54 -3.23 10.35
C LYS A 106 -1.43 -2.83 11.53
N SER A 107 -1.21 -1.65 12.13
CA SER A 107 -2.02 -1.16 13.26
C SER A 107 -3.43 -0.73 12.83
N THR A 108 -3.57 -0.22 11.62
CA THR A 108 -4.86 0.20 11.06
C THR A 108 -5.78 -0.97 10.77
N THR A 109 -5.26 -2.03 10.15
CA THR A 109 -6.07 -3.17 9.70
C THR A 109 -6.26 -4.24 10.77
N GLN A 110 -5.35 -4.34 11.74
CA GLN A 110 -5.32 -5.44 12.73
C GLN A 110 -5.30 -6.85 12.08
N PHE A 111 -4.77 -6.96 10.85
CA PHE A 111 -4.71 -8.25 10.16
C PHE A 111 -3.92 -9.31 10.90
N ASN A 112 -2.91 -8.93 11.73
CA ASN A 112 -2.18 -9.92 12.54
C ASN A 112 -3.13 -10.69 13.48
N THR A 113 -3.98 -9.97 14.22
CA THR A 113 -4.96 -10.59 15.13
C THR A 113 -5.92 -11.50 14.38
N LEU A 114 -6.36 -11.08 13.19
CA LEU A 114 -7.23 -11.87 12.33
C LEU A 114 -6.50 -13.11 11.78
N ALA A 115 -5.26 -12.92 11.32
CA ALA A 115 -4.40 -13.98 10.79
C ALA A 115 -4.10 -15.07 11.85
N ASP A 116 -3.86 -14.67 13.10
CA ASP A 116 -3.62 -15.58 14.22
C ASP A 116 -4.84 -16.46 14.51
N ARG A 117 -6.05 -15.93 14.27
CA ARG A 117 -7.29 -16.68 14.42
C ARG A 117 -7.61 -17.58 13.23
N GLU A 118 -7.42 -17.07 12.03
CA GLU A 118 -7.91 -17.68 10.80
C GLU A 118 -6.87 -18.51 10.04
N GLY A 119 -5.56 -18.32 10.30
CA GLY A 119 -4.48 -19.07 9.69
C GLY A 119 -4.09 -18.58 8.30
N PHE A 120 -3.65 -17.32 8.16
CA PHE A 120 -3.06 -16.78 6.93
C PHE A 120 -1.82 -15.93 7.20
N ILE A 121 -0.96 -15.79 6.21
CA ILE A 121 0.25 -14.96 6.27
C ILE A 121 -0.12 -13.52 5.90
N VAL A 122 0.42 -12.51 6.62
CA VAL A 122 0.25 -11.11 6.24
C VAL A 122 1.57 -10.50 5.79
N VAL A 123 1.53 -9.76 4.69
CA VAL A 123 2.68 -9.04 4.13
C VAL A 123 2.40 -7.55 4.13
N TYR A 124 3.27 -6.78 4.74
CA TYR A 124 3.16 -5.32 4.82
C TYR A 124 4.33 -4.66 4.07
N PRO A 125 4.22 -4.40 2.77
CA PRO A 125 5.21 -3.58 2.08
C PRO A 125 5.16 -2.14 2.61
N THR A 126 6.31 -1.48 2.70
CA THR A 126 6.39 -0.08 3.10
C THR A 126 7.08 0.75 2.04
N GLN A 127 6.43 1.85 1.62
CA GLN A 127 6.99 2.76 0.63
C GLN A 127 8.33 3.34 1.11
N ARG A 128 9.27 3.49 0.22
CA ARG A 128 10.57 4.07 0.54
C ARG A 128 10.43 5.56 0.90
N VAL A 129 11.00 5.94 2.05
CA VAL A 129 11.06 7.36 2.46
C VAL A 129 11.70 8.21 1.37
N PHE A 130 11.15 9.41 1.17
CA PHE A 130 11.59 10.37 0.16
C PHE A 130 11.33 9.95 -1.31
N ARG A 131 10.55 8.87 -1.56
CA ARG A 131 10.07 8.55 -2.91
C ARG A 131 9.14 9.65 -3.43
N ASN A 132 8.33 10.20 -2.52
CA ASN A 132 7.56 11.44 -2.71
C ASN A 132 7.39 12.17 -1.35
N ALA A 133 6.74 13.34 -1.37
CA ALA A 133 6.68 14.24 -0.20
C ALA A 133 5.87 13.69 0.98
N ILE A 134 4.89 12.82 0.72
CA ILE A 134 3.92 12.33 1.70
C ILE A 134 3.84 10.81 1.77
N ASN A 135 4.86 10.11 1.34
CA ASN A 135 4.99 8.66 1.42
C ASN A 135 3.82 7.88 0.79
N CYS A 136 3.30 8.35 -0.35
CA CYS A 136 2.29 7.64 -1.13
C CYS A 136 2.93 6.55 -2.01
N TRP A 137 2.16 5.53 -2.37
CA TRP A 137 2.40 4.78 -3.60
C TRP A 137 2.03 5.64 -4.80
N ASN A 138 2.74 5.50 -5.91
CA ASN A 138 2.60 6.39 -7.07
C ASN A 138 1.59 5.84 -8.08
N SER A 139 0.41 5.44 -7.61
CA SER A 139 -0.64 4.80 -8.43
C SER A 139 -1.21 5.71 -9.53
N ASP A 140 -1.06 7.02 -9.41
CA ASP A 140 -1.43 8.03 -10.41
C ASP A 140 -0.33 8.34 -11.44
N ASP A 141 0.89 7.79 -11.25
CA ASP A 141 1.97 7.92 -12.23
C ASP A 141 1.83 6.83 -13.31
N PRO A 142 1.62 7.19 -14.60
CA PRO A 142 1.49 6.19 -15.65
C PRO A 142 2.69 5.24 -15.77
N ARG A 143 3.88 5.64 -15.30
CA ARG A 143 5.08 4.78 -15.29
C ARG A 143 4.99 3.64 -14.27
N GLU A 144 4.14 3.79 -13.27
CA GLU A 144 3.89 2.82 -12.20
C GLU A 144 2.62 1.97 -12.48
N GLN A 145 2.16 1.93 -13.74
CA GLN A 145 0.96 1.21 -14.17
C GLN A 145 1.26 0.07 -15.16
N HIS A 146 2.50 -0.41 -15.20
CA HIS A 146 2.93 -1.43 -16.16
C HIS A 146 3.52 -2.65 -15.49
N ARG A 147 3.38 -3.80 -16.17
CA ARG A 147 4.07 -5.04 -15.79
C ARG A 147 5.57 -4.91 -16.01
N HIS A 148 6.39 -5.53 -15.18
CA HIS A 148 7.87 -5.59 -15.23
C HIS A 148 8.60 -4.29 -14.89
N THR A 149 7.92 -3.26 -14.47
CA THR A 149 8.53 -1.97 -14.11
C THR A 149 7.99 -1.44 -12.78
N GLY A 150 8.77 -0.58 -12.12
CA GLY A 150 8.35 0.23 -10.99
C GLY A 150 7.81 -0.54 -9.79
N GLU A 151 6.90 0.11 -9.07
CA GLU A 151 6.29 -0.42 -7.85
C GLU A 151 5.51 -1.72 -8.07
N PRO A 152 4.72 -1.89 -9.17
CA PRO A 152 4.03 -3.15 -9.41
C PRO A 152 4.96 -4.36 -9.55
N ALA A 153 6.11 -4.19 -10.22
CA ALA A 153 7.09 -5.26 -10.37
C ALA A 153 7.72 -5.65 -9.03
N LEU A 154 8.03 -4.66 -8.19
CA LEU A 154 8.59 -4.89 -6.86
C LEU A 154 7.59 -5.62 -5.95
N LEU A 155 6.33 -5.17 -5.92
CA LEU A 155 5.29 -5.78 -5.08
C LEU A 155 4.93 -7.19 -5.52
N ALA A 156 4.84 -7.44 -6.82
CA ALA A 156 4.65 -8.80 -7.34
C ALA A 156 5.85 -9.71 -7.06
N GLY A 157 7.07 -9.14 -7.06
CA GLY A 157 8.29 -9.83 -6.66
C GLY A 157 8.24 -10.23 -5.18
N VAL A 158 7.88 -9.31 -4.29
CA VAL A 158 7.66 -9.59 -2.86
C VAL A 158 6.65 -10.73 -2.67
N ALA A 159 5.51 -10.70 -3.39
CA ALA A 159 4.50 -11.75 -3.27
C ALA A 159 5.06 -13.13 -3.64
N ARG A 160 5.84 -13.23 -4.72
CA ARG A 160 6.46 -14.47 -5.15
C ARG A 160 7.54 -14.96 -4.18
N GLU A 161 8.38 -14.05 -3.66
CA GLU A 161 9.40 -14.36 -2.66
C GLU A 161 8.75 -14.93 -1.38
N VAL A 162 7.65 -14.33 -0.91
CA VAL A 162 6.91 -14.83 0.26
C VAL A 162 6.32 -16.21 0.00
N VAL A 163 5.75 -16.46 -1.20
CA VAL A 163 5.22 -17.78 -1.56
C VAL A 163 6.34 -18.83 -1.53
N GLU A 164 7.51 -18.54 -2.07
CA GLU A 164 8.64 -19.45 -2.11
C GLU A 164 9.26 -19.64 -0.71
N GLU A 165 9.57 -18.55 0.02
CA GLU A 165 10.27 -18.61 1.32
C GLU A 165 9.43 -19.29 2.40
N TYR A 166 8.12 -19.03 2.41
CA TYR A 166 7.21 -19.54 3.44
C TYR A 166 6.34 -20.72 2.99
N ASN A 167 6.60 -21.30 1.82
CA ASN A 167 5.78 -22.37 1.25
C ASN A 167 4.28 -22.03 1.30
N ALA A 168 3.92 -20.78 0.94
CA ALA A 168 2.54 -20.33 0.94
C ALA A 168 1.77 -20.86 -0.29
N ASP A 169 0.44 -20.77 -0.25
CA ASP A 169 -0.40 -21.21 -1.36
C ASP A 169 -0.41 -20.20 -2.51
N PRO A 170 0.21 -20.49 -3.66
CA PRO A 170 0.26 -19.55 -4.78
C PRO A 170 -1.10 -19.24 -5.39
N SER A 171 -2.11 -20.09 -5.17
CA SER A 171 -3.48 -19.86 -5.64
C SER A 171 -4.30 -18.95 -4.70
N ARG A 172 -3.76 -18.62 -3.52
CA ARG A 172 -4.43 -17.82 -2.50
C ARG A 172 -3.57 -16.65 -2.03
N VAL A 173 -3.01 -15.91 -2.99
CA VAL A 173 -2.31 -14.64 -2.73
C VAL A 173 -3.26 -13.50 -3.05
N HIS A 174 -3.61 -12.71 -2.05
CA HIS A 174 -4.58 -11.63 -2.15
C HIS A 174 -3.92 -10.29 -1.84
N VAL A 175 -4.39 -9.21 -2.48
CA VAL A 175 -3.89 -7.86 -2.20
C VAL A 175 -5.02 -6.96 -1.71
N ALA A 176 -4.77 -6.19 -0.66
CA ALA A 176 -5.68 -5.18 -0.15
C ALA A 176 -4.93 -3.88 0.11
N GLY A 177 -5.51 -2.76 -0.27
CA GLY A 177 -4.87 -1.47 -0.09
C GLY A 177 -5.83 -0.38 0.37
N ALA A 178 -5.24 0.68 0.95
CA ALA A 178 -5.95 1.88 1.37
C ALA A 178 -5.46 3.09 0.58
N SER A 179 -6.36 3.95 0.07
CA SER A 179 -6.03 5.22 -0.61
C SER A 179 -5.07 4.99 -1.80
N SER A 180 -3.88 5.58 -1.82
CA SER A 180 -2.86 5.31 -2.85
C SER A 180 -2.50 3.83 -2.95
N GLY A 181 -2.47 3.10 -1.82
CA GLY A 181 -2.28 1.65 -1.81
C GLY A 181 -3.45 0.88 -2.43
N ALA A 182 -4.67 1.42 -2.34
CA ALA A 182 -5.83 0.83 -2.99
C ALA A 182 -5.75 0.95 -4.53
N GLY A 183 -5.36 2.12 -5.04
CA GLY A 183 -5.07 2.29 -6.46
C GLY A 183 -3.96 1.33 -6.94
N THR A 184 -2.91 1.17 -6.14
CA THR A 184 -1.85 0.20 -6.40
C THR A 184 -2.35 -1.25 -6.40
N ALA A 185 -3.28 -1.62 -5.52
CA ALA A 185 -3.89 -2.96 -5.52
C ALA A 185 -4.69 -3.24 -6.81
N VAL A 186 -5.42 -2.24 -7.32
CA VAL A 186 -6.11 -2.33 -8.62
C VAL A 186 -5.12 -2.45 -9.78
N ILE A 187 -4.01 -1.69 -9.75
CA ILE A 187 -2.93 -1.82 -10.74
C ILE A 187 -2.32 -3.23 -10.70
N LEU A 188 -2.09 -3.79 -9.52
CA LEU A 188 -1.58 -5.16 -9.38
C LEU A 188 -2.54 -6.21 -9.95
N ALA A 189 -3.85 -6.04 -9.76
CA ALA A 189 -4.85 -6.92 -10.37
C ALA A 189 -4.83 -6.86 -11.91
N ALA A 190 -4.54 -5.69 -12.50
CA ALA A 190 -4.42 -5.51 -13.93
C ALA A 190 -3.07 -6.00 -14.48
N THR A 191 -1.95 -5.74 -13.78
CA THR A 191 -0.61 -6.02 -14.28
C THR A 191 -0.10 -7.42 -13.92
N TYR A 192 -0.58 -8.01 -12.81
CA TYR A 192 -0.17 -9.31 -12.28
C TYR A 192 -1.37 -10.20 -11.91
N PRO A 193 -2.34 -10.41 -12.82
CA PRO A 193 -3.48 -11.28 -12.55
C PRO A 193 -3.07 -12.74 -12.31
N ASP A 194 -1.88 -13.15 -12.76
CA ASP A 194 -1.25 -14.44 -12.51
C ASP A 194 -0.65 -14.60 -11.10
N VAL A 195 -0.59 -13.55 -10.32
CA VAL A 195 -0.03 -13.55 -8.95
C VAL A 195 -1.10 -13.35 -7.90
N PHE A 196 -2.01 -12.40 -8.11
CA PHE A 196 -3.01 -12.01 -7.12
C PHE A 196 -4.37 -12.62 -7.43
N ALA A 197 -4.86 -13.49 -6.55
CA ALA A 197 -6.16 -14.14 -6.67
C ALA A 197 -7.32 -13.14 -6.63
N THR A 198 -7.24 -12.13 -5.75
CA THR A 198 -8.20 -11.03 -5.61
C THR A 198 -7.50 -9.72 -5.33
N ALA A 199 -8.19 -8.60 -5.56
CA ALA A 199 -7.78 -7.29 -5.09
C ALA A 199 -8.89 -6.63 -4.25
N THR A 200 -8.47 -5.80 -3.28
CA THR A 200 -9.37 -4.96 -2.48
C THR A 200 -8.90 -3.52 -2.52
N SER A 201 -9.83 -2.62 -2.84
CA SER A 201 -9.66 -1.17 -2.84
C SER A 201 -10.48 -0.54 -1.72
N VAL A 202 -9.82 0.02 -0.70
CA VAL A 202 -10.48 0.81 0.34
C VAL A 202 -10.13 2.28 0.12
N ALA A 203 -11.15 3.09 -0.19
CA ALA A 203 -11.01 4.52 -0.49
C ALA A 203 -9.97 4.80 -1.61
N GLY A 204 -10.02 4.03 -2.71
CA GLY A 204 -9.13 4.16 -3.85
C GLY A 204 -9.86 4.17 -5.20
N GLY A 205 -9.11 4.26 -6.29
CA GLY A 205 -9.65 4.44 -7.62
C GLY A 205 -9.25 3.38 -8.64
N GLU A 206 -9.76 3.58 -9.86
CA GLU A 206 -9.58 2.69 -11.01
C GLU A 206 -8.15 2.75 -11.57
N TYR A 207 -7.76 1.75 -12.35
CA TYR A 207 -6.58 1.80 -13.20
C TYR A 207 -6.72 2.96 -14.20
N GLY A 208 -5.67 3.76 -14.36
CA GLY A 208 -5.72 4.92 -15.25
C GLY A 208 -6.48 6.13 -14.69
N LEU A 209 -6.74 6.20 -13.37
CA LEU A 209 -7.44 7.32 -12.73
C LEU A 209 -6.79 8.68 -13.04
N ASN A 210 -5.47 8.73 -13.27
CA ASN A 210 -4.74 9.93 -13.71
C ASN A 210 -5.22 10.52 -15.04
N GLN A 211 -6.03 9.80 -15.82
CA GLN A 211 -6.59 10.23 -17.09
C GLN A 211 -8.04 10.75 -16.95
N VAL A 212 -8.59 10.68 -15.74
CA VAL A 212 -9.95 11.14 -15.43
C VAL A 212 -9.89 12.56 -14.89
N ASP A 213 -10.63 13.48 -15.53
CA ASP A 213 -10.74 14.85 -15.00
C ASP A 213 -11.58 14.83 -13.69
N PRO A 214 -10.99 15.22 -12.54
CA PRO A 214 -11.73 15.23 -11.28
C PRO A 214 -12.91 16.22 -11.27
N ASN A 215 -12.92 17.23 -12.17
CA ASN A 215 -14.00 18.20 -12.29
C ASN A 215 -15.11 17.74 -13.26
N ASP A 216 -14.80 16.81 -14.15
CA ASP A 216 -15.77 16.18 -15.07
C ASP A 216 -15.43 14.67 -15.22
N PRO A 217 -15.69 13.87 -14.18
CA PRO A 217 -15.38 12.44 -14.22
C PRO A 217 -16.13 11.68 -15.34
N GLY A 218 -17.23 12.24 -15.85
CA GLY A 218 -18.00 11.66 -16.95
C GLY A 218 -17.35 11.81 -18.32
N ALA A 219 -16.40 12.73 -18.49
CA ALA A 219 -15.73 12.97 -19.77
C ALA A 219 -14.84 11.79 -20.21
N THR A 220 -14.34 11.00 -19.28
CA THR A 220 -13.61 9.75 -19.57
C THR A 220 -14.47 8.56 -19.16
N PRO A 221 -15.09 7.81 -20.09
CA PRO A 221 -15.91 6.66 -19.77
C PRO A 221 -15.10 5.55 -19.07
N PRO A 222 -15.65 4.81 -18.09
CA PRO A 222 -14.94 3.75 -17.37
C PRO A 222 -14.41 2.62 -18.28
N ASP A 223 -15.07 2.30 -19.39
CA ASP A 223 -14.62 1.30 -20.36
C ASP A 223 -13.34 1.71 -21.10
N TYR A 224 -13.08 3.02 -21.23
CA TYR A 224 -11.84 3.52 -21.82
C TYR A 224 -10.61 3.13 -20.97
N THR A 225 -10.66 3.37 -19.68
CA THR A 225 -9.59 2.98 -18.75
C THR A 225 -9.59 1.48 -18.47
N ALA A 226 -10.74 0.81 -18.49
CA ALA A 226 -10.87 -0.65 -18.39
C ALA A 226 -10.17 -1.40 -19.53
N ARG A 227 -10.28 -0.90 -20.77
CA ARG A 227 -9.54 -1.46 -21.91
C ARG A 227 -8.03 -1.43 -21.67
N GLN A 228 -7.51 -0.36 -21.05
CA GLN A 228 -6.09 -0.25 -20.74
C GLN A 228 -5.69 -1.25 -19.64
N ALA A 229 -6.49 -1.38 -18.57
CA ALA A 229 -6.28 -2.38 -17.53
C ALA A 229 -6.26 -3.81 -18.12
N TRP A 230 -7.24 -4.16 -18.93
CA TRP A 230 -7.28 -5.45 -19.62
C TRP A 230 -6.06 -5.68 -20.53
N SER A 231 -5.61 -4.65 -21.26
CA SER A 231 -4.43 -4.77 -22.11
C SER A 231 -3.14 -5.03 -21.32
N GLN A 232 -3.06 -4.59 -20.05
CA GLN A 232 -1.93 -4.90 -19.17
C GLN A 232 -1.94 -6.36 -18.67
N MET A 233 -3.10 -7.00 -18.62
CA MET A 233 -3.18 -8.42 -18.28
C MET A 233 -2.48 -9.30 -19.32
N GLY A 234 -2.51 -8.90 -20.60
CA GLY A 234 -1.87 -9.62 -21.71
C GLY A 234 -2.31 -11.08 -21.78
N ASP A 235 -1.35 -11.99 -21.98
CA ASP A 235 -1.59 -13.43 -22.04
C ASP A 235 -2.07 -14.05 -20.71
N ASN A 236 -2.02 -13.30 -19.62
CA ASN A 236 -2.48 -13.73 -18.30
C ASN A 236 -3.90 -13.23 -17.98
N ALA A 237 -4.63 -12.71 -18.98
CA ALA A 237 -5.96 -12.15 -18.77
C ALA A 237 -6.90 -13.20 -18.16
N ARG A 238 -7.54 -12.81 -17.05
CA ARG A 238 -8.54 -13.61 -16.34
C ARG A 238 -9.42 -12.71 -15.48
N HIS A 239 -10.55 -13.23 -15.04
CA HIS A 239 -11.35 -12.56 -14.01
C HIS A 239 -10.59 -12.55 -12.68
N VAL A 240 -10.25 -11.34 -12.18
CA VAL A 240 -9.73 -11.11 -10.84
C VAL A 240 -10.87 -10.49 -10.02
N PRO A 241 -11.47 -11.18 -9.07
CA PRO A 241 -12.53 -10.60 -8.25
C PRO A 241 -12.02 -9.36 -7.48
N LEU A 242 -12.82 -8.29 -7.50
CA LEU A 242 -12.50 -7.00 -6.86
C LEU A 242 -13.48 -6.71 -5.72
N LEU A 243 -12.95 -6.33 -4.57
CA LEU A 243 -13.71 -5.76 -3.46
C LEU A 243 -13.46 -4.27 -3.34
N VAL A 244 -14.51 -3.46 -3.22
CA VAL A 244 -14.44 -2.01 -3.04
C VAL A 244 -15.12 -1.63 -1.73
N ILE A 245 -14.46 -0.82 -0.89
CA ILE A 245 -15.04 -0.26 0.34
C ILE A 245 -14.84 1.25 0.30
N GLN A 246 -15.93 2.01 0.40
CA GLN A 246 -15.91 3.47 0.25
C GLN A 246 -16.83 4.15 1.25
N GLY A 247 -16.37 5.27 1.81
CA GLY A 247 -17.18 6.16 2.62
C GLY A 247 -17.97 7.16 1.78
N GLU A 248 -19.23 7.41 2.11
CA GLU A 248 -20.06 8.40 1.42
C GLU A 248 -19.59 9.85 1.66
N GLU A 249 -18.95 10.11 2.81
CA GLU A 249 -18.42 11.43 3.17
C GLU A 249 -16.91 11.56 2.91
N ASP A 250 -16.33 10.70 2.09
CA ASP A 250 -14.92 10.79 1.73
C ASP A 250 -14.65 12.03 0.86
N ALA A 251 -14.01 13.04 1.47
CA ALA A 251 -13.63 14.29 0.80
C ALA A 251 -12.25 14.24 0.13
N VAL A 252 -11.48 13.16 0.32
CA VAL A 252 -10.14 12.96 -0.26
C VAL A 252 -10.25 12.19 -1.58
N VAL A 253 -10.94 11.05 -1.54
CA VAL A 253 -11.32 10.26 -2.72
C VAL A 253 -12.85 10.21 -2.77
N PRO A 254 -13.50 11.10 -3.53
CA PRO A 254 -14.95 11.21 -3.53
C PRO A 254 -15.64 9.91 -3.94
N PRO A 255 -16.86 9.63 -3.43
CA PRO A 255 -17.59 8.37 -3.69
C PRO A 255 -17.81 8.05 -5.17
N ILE A 256 -17.86 9.07 -6.03
CA ILE A 256 -17.96 8.87 -7.49
C ILE A 256 -16.79 8.04 -8.04
N VAL A 257 -15.61 8.12 -7.43
CA VAL A 257 -14.43 7.34 -7.85
C VAL A 257 -14.66 5.83 -7.61
N ALA A 258 -15.29 5.47 -6.50
CA ALA A 258 -15.66 4.07 -6.22
C ALA A 258 -16.75 3.58 -7.18
N THR A 259 -17.77 4.41 -7.47
CA THR A 259 -18.81 4.10 -8.46
C THR A 259 -18.20 3.86 -9.85
N ARG A 260 -17.23 4.68 -10.24
CA ARG A 260 -16.47 4.50 -11.48
C ARG A 260 -15.66 3.22 -11.47
N LEU A 261 -14.97 2.91 -10.34
CA LEU A 261 -14.18 1.69 -10.20
C LEU A 261 -15.03 0.43 -10.36
N VAL A 262 -16.24 0.41 -9.81
CA VAL A 262 -17.20 -0.71 -10.01
C VAL A 262 -17.54 -0.88 -11.50
N ALA A 263 -17.92 0.20 -12.19
CA ALA A 263 -18.22 0.16 -13.62
C ALA A 263 -16.98 -0.21 -14.47
N HIS A 264 -15.82 0.34 -14.14
CA HIS A 264 -14.55 0.03 -14.77
C HIS A 264 -14.21 -1.47 -14.68
N TRP A 265 -14.34 -2.06 -13.47
CA TRP A 265 -13.97 -3.46 -13.30
C TRP A 265 -15.00 -4.44 -13.87
N ALA A 266 -16.27 -4.05 -13.94
CA ALA A 266 -17.28 -4.77 -14.71
C ALA A 266 -16.95 -4.77 -16.22
N ALA A 267 -16.51 -3.62 -16.76
CA ALA A 267 -16.03 -3.54 -18.15
C ALA A 267 -14.74 -4.34 -18.39
N VAL A 268 -13.80 -4.40 -17.41
CA VAL A 268 -12.63 -5.29 -17.50
C VAL A 268 -13.07 -6.75 -17.62
N ALA A 269 -14.09 -7.16 -16.86
CA ALA A 269 -14.63 -8.54 -16.94
C ALA A 269 -15.23 -8.84 -18.32
N ASP A 270 -15.91 -7.89 -18.93
CA ASP A 270 -16.45 -8.02 -20.29
C ASP A 270 -15.33 -8.18 -21.34
N PHE A 271 -14.26 -7.35 -21.23
CA PHE A 271 -13.08 -7.52 -22.08
C PHE A 271 -12.36 -8.86 -21.88
N VAL A 272 -12.36 -9.42 -20.66
CA VAL A 272 -11.72 -10.70 -20.37
C VAL A 272 -12.48 -11.86 -21.02
N ASP A 273 -13.78 -11.74 -21.19
CA ASP A 273 -14.61 -12.80 -21.78
C ASP A 273 -14.25 -13.05 -23.27
N ASP A 274 -14.31 -12.00 -24.09
CA ASP A 274 -14.13 -12.17 -25.56
C ASP A 274 -13.18 -11.13 -26.22
N GLY A 275 -12.62 -10.21 -25.45
CA GLY A 275 -11.74 -9.13 -25.92
C GLY A 275 -12.47 -7.90 -26.43
N LEU A 276 -13.78 -7.83 -26.29
CA LEU A 276 -14.63 -6.72 -26.76
C LEU A 276 -15.40 -6.15 -25.57
N PHE A 277 -15.80 -4.88 -25.68
CA PHE A 277 -16.76 -4.27 -24.78
C PHE A 277 -18.14 -4.30 -25.47
N ASN A 278 -18.93 -5.33 -25.19
CA ASN A 278 -20.16 -5.62 -25.93
C ASN A 278 -21.26 -6.25 -25.06
N ASP A 279 -21.10 -6.17 -23.70
CA ASP A 279 -22.00 -6.77 -22.72
C ASP A 279 -22.17 -8.30 -22.87
N SER A 280 -21.17 -8.99 -23.43
CA SER A 280 -21.16 -10.45 -23.55
C SER A 280 -21.06 -11.12 -22.18
N GLN A 281 -20.30 -10.52 -21.27
CA GLN A 281 -20.25 -10.92 -19.87
C GLN A 281 -21.50 -10.43 -19.13
N VAL A 282 -22.54 -11.25 -19.13
CA VAL A 282 -23.77 -10.95 -18.36
C VAL A 282 -23.47 -10.98 -16.87
N LEU A 283 -23.77 -9.90 -16.17
CA LEU A 283 -23.62 -9.81 -14.72
C LEU A 283 -24.99 -9.72 -14.05
N VAL A 284 -25.14 -10.49 -12.97
CA VAL A 284 -26.30 -10.43 -12.07
C VAL A 284 -25.98 -9.47 -10.95
N GLU A 285 -26.84 -8.46 -10.77
CA GLU A 285 -26.71 -7.48 -9.69
C GLU A 285 -27.55 -7.89 -8.49
N GLU A 286 -26.93 -7.90 -7.33
CA GLU A 286 -27.58 -8.10 -6.03
C GLU A 286 -27.23 -6.91 -5.13
N THR A 287 -28.25 -6.21 -4.60
CA THR A 287 -28.05 -5.09 -3.67
C THR A 287 -28.71 -5.36 -2.34
N THR A 288 -27.97 -5.19 -1.25
CA THR A 288 -28.43 -5.34 0.13
C THR A 288 -28.09 -4.08 0.91
N THR A 289 -29.10 -3.48 1.56
CA THR A 289 -28.87 -2.36 2.49
C THR A 289 -28.89 -2.86 3.93
N VAL A 290 -27.79 -2.61 4.64
CA VAL A 290 -27.64 -2.90 6.07
C VAL A 290 -27.87 -1.62 6.85
N ARG A 291 -28.91 -1.59 7.66
CA ARG A 291 -29.29 -0.40 8.46
C ARG A 291 -28.38 -0.25 9.66
N ALA A 292 -28.22 1.00 10.12
CA ALA A 292 -27.51 1.32 11.35
C ALA A 292 -28.04 0.51 12.55
N ALA A 293 -27.14 -0.05 13.31
CA ALA A 293 -27.48 -0.78 14.54
C ALA A 293 -26.41 -0.50 15.60
N GLN A 294 -26.86 -0.14 16.81
CA GLN A 294 -25.97 -0.01 18.00
C GLN A 294 -24.72 0.88 17.77
N GLY A 295 -24.86 2.02 17.11
CA GLY A 295 -23.76 2.95 16.85
C GLY A 295 -22.82 2.52 15.72
N ARG A 296 -23.28 1.62 14.84
CA ARG A 296 -22.60 1.24 13.61
C ARG A 296 -23.15 2.02 12.42
N HIS A 297 -22.28 2.39 11.50
CA HIS A 297 -22.68 3.02 10.24
C HIS A 297 -23.51 2.05 9.39
N PRO A 298 -24.61 2.54 8.78
CA PRO A 298 -25.31 1.77 7.75
C PRO A 298 -24.46 1.70 6.48
N TYR A 299 -24.70 0.70 5.65
CA TYR A 299 -24.03 0.59 4.37
C TYR A 299 -24.90 -0.12 3.33
N THR A 300 -24.61 0.15 2.07
CA THR A 300 -25.13 -0.60 0.94
C THR A 300 -24.05 -1.53 0.41
N HIS A 301 -24.38 -2.82 0.32
CA HIS A 301 -23.55 -3.85 -0.31
C HIS A 301 -24.12 -4.20 -1.68
N LEU A 302 -23.35 -3.90 -2.73
CA LEU A 302 -23.60 -4.28 -4.11
C LEU A 302 -22.71 -5.47 -4.47
N ARG A 303 -23.27 -6.46 -5.15
CA ARG A 303 -22.54 -7.58 -5.72
C ARG A 303 -22.88 -7.73 -7.19
N LEU A 304 -21.86 -7.69 -8.05
CA LEU A 304 -21.94 -8.07 -9.46
C LEU A 304 -21.31 -9.45 -9.62
N ALA A 305 -22.07 -10.40 -10.11
CA ALA A 305 -21.64 -11.80 -10.23
C ALA A 305 -22.03 -12.39 -11.59
N THR A 306 -21.28 -13.39 -12.04
CA THR A 306 -21.69 -14.18 -13.22
C THR A 306 -22.99 -14.96 -12.90
N PRO A 307 -23.73 -15.44 -13.92
CA PRO A 307 -24.93 -16.27 -13.71
C PRO A 307 -24.65 -17.52 -12.87
N GLU A 308 -23.44 -18.05 -12.89
CA GLU A 308 -22.98 -19.21 -12.10
C GLU A 308 -22.67 -18.82 -10.64
N GLY A 309 -22.76 -17.53 -10.29
CA GLY A 309 -22.60 -17.01 -8.95
C GLY A 309 -21.16 -16.65 -8.57
N ALA A 310 -20.21 -16.61 -9.51
CA ALA A 310 -18.86 -16.12 -9.23
C ALA A 310 -18.86 -14.57 -9.15
N SER A 311 -18.41 -14.01 -8.02
CA SER A 311 -18.33 -12.54 -7.86
C SER A 311 -17.26 -11.95 -8.79
N VAL A 312 -17.63 -10.88 -9.49
CA VAL A 312 -16.74 -10.06 -10.30
C VAL A 312 -16.34 -8.81 -9.52
N VAL A 313 -17.35 -8.11 -8.95
CA VAL A 313 -17.15 -6.96 -8.07
C VAL A 313 -18.10 -7.07 -6.88
N GLU A 314 -17.58 -6.81 -5.69
CA GLU A 314 -18.38 -6.51 -4.50
C GLU A 314 -18.04 -5.11 -4.02
N SER A 315 -19.04 -4.30 -3.65
CA SER A 315 -18.83 -2.92 -3.21
C SER A 315 -19.64 -2.63 -1.95
N TYR A 316 -18.97 -2.03 -0.96
CA TYR A 316 -19.55 -1.53 0.27
C TYR A 316 -19.48 -0.02 0.27
N LEU A 317 -20.63 0.65 0.14
CA LEU A 317 -20.77 2.09 0.29
C LEU A 317 -21.29 2.38 1.69
N VAL A 318 -20.47 3.03 2.52
CA VAL A 318 -20.72 3.21 3.96
C VAL A 318 -21.16 4.64 4.22
N GLU A 319 -22.38 4.81 4.76
CA GLU A 319 -22.95 6.12 5.13
C GLU A 319 -22.15 6.73 6.31
N ASP A 320 -22.11 8.05 6.40
CA ASP A 320 -21.45 8.81 7.48
C ASP A 320 -19.95 8.48 7.66
N MET A 321 -19.29 7.89 6.67
CA MET A 321 -17.88 7.49 6.74
C MET A 321 -17.01 8.33 5.80
N GLY A 322 -15.87 8.80 6.31
CA GLY A 322 -14.87 9.56 5.56
C GLY A 322 -13.77 8.68 4.94
N HIS A 323 -12.57 9.29 4.76
CA HIS A 323 -11.39 8.65 4.17
C HIS A 323 -10.63 7.78 5.17
N VAL A 324 -11.10 6.56 5.42
CA VAL A 324 -10.59 5.68 6.48
C VAL A 324 -10.65 4.19 6.09
N TRP A 325 -9.92 3.35 6.84
CA TRP A 325 -10.11 1.91 6.91
C TRP A 325 -11.10 1.60 8.04
N PRO A 326 -12.32 1.15 7.76
CA PRO A 326 -13.30 0.90 8.80
C PRO A 326 -13.06 -0.42 9.53
N GLY A 327 -13.38 -0.44 10.81
CA GLY A 327 -13.33 -1.65 11.63
C GLY A 327 -13.25 -1.38 13.12
N PRO A 328 -13.85 -2.25 13.98
CA PRO A 328 -13.96 -2.02 15.41
C PRO A 328 -12.63 -2.06 16.16
N ASP A 329 -11.68 -2.79 15.64
CA ASP A 329 -10.39 -3.06 16.29
C ASP A 329 -9.25 -2.22 15.74
N GLY A 330 -9.48 -1.45 14.67
CA GLY A 330 -8.47 -0.57 14.08
C GLY A 330 -7.92 0.44 15.08
N ASP A 331 -6.60 0.61 15.06
CA ASP A 331 -5.88 1.60 15.85
C ASP A 331 -5.01 2.45 14.93
N GLY A 332 -5.21 3.74 14.96
CA GLY A 332 -4.48 4.68 14.12
C GLY A 332 -5.31 5.87 13.66
N THR A 333 -4.66 6.77 12.94
CA THR A 333 -5.26 8.04 12.48
C THR A 333 -6.37 7.84 11.44
N TYR A 334 -6.25 6.78 10.64
CA TYR A 334 -7.15 6.52 9.50
C TYR A 334 -8.05 5.31 9.76
N THR A 335 -8.71 5.28 10.92
CA THR A 335 -9.64 4.22 11.32
C THR A 335 -10.99 4.79 11.72
N ASP A 336 -12.05 4.03 11.46
CA ASP A 336 -13.40 4.32 11.94
C ASP A 336 -13.99 3.07 12.60
N ARG A 337 -14.12 3.11 13.92
CA ARG A 337 -14.63 1.99 14.72
C ARG A 337 -16.13 1.76 14.57
N ALA A 338 -16.86 2.74 14.05
CA ALA A 338 -18.29 2.62 13.77
C ALA A 338 -18.59 1.95 12.41
N GLY A 339 -17.62 1.94 11.50
CA GLY A 339 -17.75 1.31 10.20
C GLY A 339 -17.84 -0.22 10.26
N PRO A 340 -18.17 -0.88 9.16
CA PRO A 340 -18.10 -2.33 9.03
C PRO A 340 -16.67 -2.83 9.22
N ASP A 341 -16.50 -4.07 9.64
CA ASP A 341 -15.16 -4.67 9.81
C ASP A 341 -14.54 -4.98 8.44
N ALA A 342 -13.81 -4.01 7.89
CA ALA A 342 -13.19 -4.15 6.57
C ALA A 342 -12.20 -5.32 6.53
N SER A 343 -11.43 -5.55 7.59
CA SER A 343 -10.46 -6.65 7.62
C SER A 343 -11.14 -8.01 7.59
N ALA A 344 -12.23 -8.19 8.33
CA ALA A 344 -13.03 -9.40 8.25
C ALA A 344 -13.71 -9.57 6.88
N ILE A 345 -14.24 -8.49 6.30
CA ILE A 345 -14.84 -8.50 4.95
C ILE A 345 -13.82 -8.91 3.89
N VAL A 346 -12.60 -8.32 3.94
CA VAL A 346 -11.49 -8.68 3.04
C VAL A 346 -11.15 -10.17 3.16
N TRP A 347 -11.03 -10.68 4.37
CA TRP A 347 -10.70 -12.09 4.58
C TRP A 347 -11.81 -13.02 4.09
N GLU A 348 -13.08 -12.73 4.41
CA GLU A 348 -14.22 -13.52 3.93
C GLU A 348 -14.33 -13.49 2.40
N PHE A 349 -14.02 -12.35 1.78
CA PHE A 349 -13.94 -12.25 0.32
C PHE A 349 -12.79 -13.10 -0.23
N ALA A 350 -11.59 -12.96 0.30
CA ALA A 350 -10.40 -13.71 -0.10
C ALA A 350 -10.60 -15.23 -0.03
N LYS A 351 -11.17 -15.73 1.08
CA LYS A 351 -11.45 -17.17 1.27
C LYS A 351 -12.34 -17.79 0.18
N ARG A 352 -13.27 -17.00 -0.36
CA ARG A 352 -14.22 -17.47 -1.39
C ARG A 352 -13.62 -17.50 -2.80
N HIS A 353 -12.48 -16.86 -3.02
CA HIS A 353 -11.94 -16.59 -4.36
C HIS A 353 -10.48 -17.02 -4.52
N PRO A 354 -10.15 -18.32 -4.38
CA PRO A 354 -8.84 -18.80 -4.80
C PRO A 354 -8.68 -18.67 -6.32
N MET A 355 -7.48 -18.44 -6.79
CA MET A 355 -7.14 -18.46 -8.21
C MET A 355 -7.30 -19.90 -8.73
N ARG A 356 -8.00 -20.05 -9.85
CA ARG A 356 -8.27 -21.36 -10.49
C ARG A 356 -7.33 -21.59 -11.67
#